data_b4b65138865989a16b7ea14aba732b07
#
_entry.id   b4b65138865989a16b7ea14aba732b07
#
_cell.length_a   1.000
_cell.length_b   1.000
_cell.length_c   1.000
_cell.angle_alpha   90.00
_cell.angle_beta   90.00
_cell.angle_gamma   90.00
#
_symmetry.space_group_name_H-M   'P 1'
#
loop_
_entity.id
_entity.type
_entity.pdbx_description
1 polymer ?
#
loop_
_entity_poly.entity_id
_entity_poly.type
_entity_poly.pdbx_seq_one_letter_code
_entity_poly.pdbx_strand_id
1 'polypeptide(L)'
;AYVVHGSGLDELALHGDSQIVEVNHGVITRSQVSPADFGLTHYPLEAIEGGDPEQNRALIADVFSGCGTPAHTAAIAMNAAALIKLNNLADSFAQACDMAMASIDAGKPMQTIEKTAQLSQVRNTNINTTNSNINTTNSNKV
;
A
#
# COMPACT_ATOMS: atom_id res chain seq x y z
N ALA A 1 5.70 12.19 -9.84
CA ALA A 1 4.94 10.92 -9.90
C ALA A 1 5.85 9.81 -10.38
N TYR A 2 5.59 8.57 -9.93
CA TYR A 2 6.14 7.35 -10.53
C TYR A 2 5.03 6.61 -11.28
N VAL A 3 5.35 6.09 -12.45
CA VAL A 3 4.57 5.07 -13.17
C VAL A 3 5.47 3.83 -13.21
N VAL A 4 4.96 2.72 -12.70
CA VAL A 4 5.74 1.50 -12.51
C VAL A 4 5.17 0.33 -13.31
N HIS A 5 6.02 -0.61 -13.71
CA HIS A 5 5.65 -1.88 -14.32
C HIS A 5 6.69 -2.93 -13.96
N GLY A 6 6.29 -4.00 -13.33
CA GLY A 6 7.19 -5.03 -12.80
C GLY A 6 6.96 -6.40 -13.42
N SER A 7 7.67 -6.73 -14.51
CA SER A 7 7.71 -8.09 -15.08
C SER A 7 6.33 -8.77 -15.21
N GLY A 8 5.32 -8.03 -15.70
CA GLY A 8 3.95 -8.50 -15.87
C GLY A 8 2.99 -8.16 -14.73
N LEU A 9 3.46 -7.44 -13.68
CA LEU A 9 2.63 -6.88 -12.61
C LEU A 9 2.41 -5.38 -12.79
N ASP A 10 1.33 -4.86 -12.22
CA ASP A 10 1.01 -3.43 -12.19
C ASP A 10 1.84 -2.66 -11.15
N GLU A 11 2.64 -3.35 -10.35
CA GLU A 11 3.48 -2.85 -9.26
C GLU A 11 4.93 -3.31 -9.44
N LEU A 12 5.83 -2.94 -8.51
CA LEU A 12 7.22 -3.41 -8.52
C LEU A 12 7.28 -4.90 -8.17
N ALA A 13 8.07 -5.66 -8.92
CA ALA A 13 8.13 -7.11 -8.86
C ALA A 13 9.34 -7.63 -8.10
N LEU A 14 9.13 -8.65 -7.25
CA LEU A 14 10.22 -9.39 -6.60
C LEU A 14 10.82 -10.51 -7.46
N HIS A 15 10.12 -10.91 -8.52
CA HIS A 15 10.53 -12.02 -9.40
C HIS A 15 11.29 -11.56 -10.65
N GLY A 16 11.57 -10.28 -10.77
CA GLY A 16 12.26 -9.72 -11.92
C GLY A 16 12.46 -8.22 -11.85
N ASP A 17 13.02 -7.67 -12.92
CA ASP A 17 13.26 -6.24 -13.02
C ASP A 17 11.95 -5.47 -13.24
N SER A 18 11.91 -4.27 -12.70
CA SER A 18 10.78 -3.35 -12.83
C SER A 18 11.21 -2.06 -13.53
N GLN A 19 10.32 -1.49 -14.31
CA GLN A 19 10.53 -0.18 -14.92
C GLN A 19 9.85 0.90 -14.09
N ILE A 20 10.56 2.01 -13.89
CA ILE A 20 10.03 3.23 -13.25
C ILE A 20 10.15 4.37 -14.25
N VAL A 21 9.03 5.02 -14.54
CA VAL A 21 9.00 6.30 -15.23
C VAL A 21 8.69 7.37 -14.19
N GLU A 22 9.68 8.19 -13.87
CA GLU A 22 9.52 9.34 -12.97
C GLU A 22 9.10 10.57 -13.77
N VAL A 23 8.08 11.28 -13.29
CA VAL A 23 7.68 12.60 -13.75
C VAL A 23 7.90 13.59 -12.61
N ASN A 24 8.89 14.45 -12.77
CA ASN A 24 9.29 15.43 -11.76
C ASN A 24 9.46 16.82 -12.41
N HIS A 25 8.61 17.78 -12.01
CA HIS A 25 8.60 19.16 -12.54
C HIS A 25 8.63 19.23 -14.09
N GLY A 26 7.90 18.33 -14.76
CA GLY A 26 7.83 18.25 -16.22
C GLY A 26 8.97 17.48 -16.89
N VAL A 27 9.97 17.04 -16.13
CA VAL A 27 11.04 16.17 -16.61
C VAL A 27 10.61 14.72 -16.46
N ILE A 28 10.81 13.93 -17.53
CA ILE A 28 10.50 12.50 -17.55
C ILE A 28 11.80 11.72 -17.59
N THR A 29 12.02 10.90 -16.56
CA THR A 29 13.18 10.00 -16.46
C THR A 29 12.71 8.55 -16.43
N ARG A 30 13.40 7.68 -17.15
CA ARG A 30 13.15 6.23 -17.15
C ARG A 30 14.32 5.51 -16.52
N SER A 31 14.01 4.59 -15.61
CA SER A 31 14.99 3.72 -14.96
C SER A 31 14.47 2.30 -14.85
N GLN A 32 15.38 1.36 -14.71
CA GLN A 32 15.10 -0.02 -14.38
C GLN A 32 15.65 -0.29 -12.98
N VAL A 33 14.90 -1.00 -12.19
CA VAL A 33 15.27 -1.40 -10.83
C VAL A 33 14.99 -2.88 -10.63
N SER A 34 15.76 -3.50 -9.76
CA SER A 34 15.62 -4.89 -9.33
C SER A 34 15.35 -4.97 -7.83
N PRO A 35 14.94 -6.10 -7.27
CA PRO A 35 14.83 -6.27 -5.82
C PRO A 35 16.11 -5.91 -5.06
N ALA A 36 17.28 -6.16 -5.64
CA ALA A 36 18.58 -5.84 -5.04
C ALA A 36 18.78 -4.32 -4.79
N ASP A 37 18.20 -3.44 -5.63
CA ASP A 37 18.26 -2.00 -5.43
C ASP A 37 17.50 -1.53 -4.17
N PHE A 38 16.62 -2.38 -3.67
CA PHE A 38 15.86 -2.19 -2.43
C PHE A 38 16.48 -2.95 -1.25
N GLY A 39 17.64 -3.61 -1.44
CA GLY A 39 18.24 -4.49 -0.43
C GLY A 39 17.47 -5.80 -0.22
N LEU A 40 16.61 -6.18 -1.16
CA LEU A 40 15.75 -7.35 -1.06
C LEU A 40 16.29 -8.52 -1.89
N THR A 41 15.92 -9.74 -1.46
CA THR A 41 16.18 -10.96 -2.20
C THR A 41 15.12 -11.15 -3.29
N HIS A 42 15.51 -11.76 -4.40
CA HIS A 42 14.57 -12.23 -5.42
C HIS A 42 13.70 -13.36 -4.86
N TYR A 43 12.39 -13.28 -5.12
CA TYR A 43 11.42 -14.34 -4.83
C TYR A 43 10.68 -14.71 -6.10
N PRO A 44 10.37 -15.99 -6.33
CA PRO A 44 9.56 -16.40 -7.48
C PRO A 44 8.12 -15.88 -7.34
N LEU A 45 7.42 -15.73 -8.46
CA LEU A 45 6.05 -15.17 -8.48
C LEU A 45 5.09 -15.96 -7.58
N GLU A 46 5.25 -17.28 -7.56
CA GLU A 46 4.41 -18.18 -6.74
C GLU A 46 4.52 -17.92 -5.24
N ALA A 47 5.64 -17.32 -4.79
CA ALA A 47 5.85 -16.98 -3.37
C ALA A 47 5.01 -15.79 -2.88
N ILE A 48 4.44 -15.02 -3.82
CA ILE A 48 3.61 -13.84 -3.54
C ILE A 48 2.19 -13.99 -4.09
N GLU A 49 1.80 -15.20 -4.50
CA GLU A 49 0.43 -15.45 -4.95
C GLU A 49 -0.56 -15.11 -3.85
N GLY A 50 -1.58 -14.39 -4.25
CA GLY A 50 -2.76 -14.11 -3.43
C GLY A 50 -3.85 -15.15 -3.65
N GLY A 51 -5.05 -14.82 -3.20
CA GLY A 51 -6.24 -15.65 -3.36
C GLY A 51 -7.49 -14.81 -3.55
N ASP A 52 -8.58 -15.29 -3.02
CA ASP A 52 -9.81 -14.50 -2.96
C ASP A 52 -9.68 -13.30 -2.01
N PRO A 53 -10.65 -12.37 -1.98
CA PRO A 53 -10.55 -11.16 -1.15
C PRO A 53 -10.39 -11.44 0.35
N GLU A 54 -10.96 -12.53 0.87
CA GLU A 54 -10.84 -12.90 2.29
C GLU A 54 -9.45 -13.45 2.61
N GLN A 55 -8.91 -14.28 1.74
CA GLN A 55 -7.53 -14.79 1.82
C GLN A 55 -6.52 -13.64 1.75
N ASN A 56 -6.70 -12.71 0.80
CA ASN A 56 -5.82 -11.56 0.67
C ASN A 56 -5.88 -10.63 1.89
N ARG A 57 -7.07 -10.45 2.49
CA ARG A 57 -7.22 -9.72 3.75
C ARG A 57 -6.43 -10.39 4.88
N ALA A 58 -6.47 -11.71 4.98
CA ALA A 58 -5.72 -12.46 5.98
C ALA A 58 -4.22 -12.32 5.77
N LEU A 59 -3.73 -12.50 4.52
CA LEU A 59 -2.32 -12.33 4.18
C LEU A 59 -1.79 -10.93 4.55
N ILE A 60 -2.55 -9.88 4.27
CA ILE A 60 -2.17 -8.50 4.62
C ILE A 60 -2.14 -8.32 6.14
N ALA A 61 -3.13 -8.86 6.87
CA ALA A 61 -3.18 -8.80 8.32
C ALA A 61 -1.98 -9.53 8.95
N ASP A 62 -1.61 -10.68 8.42
CA ASP A 62 -0.44 -11.45 8.87
C ASP A 62 0.85 -10.64 8.66
N VAL A 63 1.05 -10.01 7.49
CA VAL A 63 2.22 -9.14 7.27
C VAL A 63 2.25 -8.00 8.27
N PHE A 64 1.14 -7.31 8.50
CA PHE A 64 1.08 -6.15 9.38
C PHE A 64 1.11 -6.49 10.87
N SER A 65 0.94 -7.75 11.24
CA SER A 65 1.15 -8.26 12.59
C SER A 65 2.53 -8.93 12.82
N GLY A 66 3.39 -8.92 11.79
CA GLY A 66 4.71 -9.54 11.85
C GLY A 66 4.70 -11.06 11.67
N CYS A 67 3.57 -11.65 11.25
CA CYS A 67 3.40 -13.07 11.00
C CYS A 67 3.40 -13.44 9.50
N GLY A 68 3.58 -12.45 8.62
CA GLY A 68 3.59 -12.66 7.17
C GLY A 68 4.81 -13.46 6.69
N THR A 69 4.68 -14.06 5.50
CA THR A 69 5.84 -14.70 4.86
C THR A 69 6.89 -13.65 4.49
N PRO A 70 8.18 -14.01 4.44
CA PRO A 70 9.22 -13.08 3.99
C PRO A 70 8.95 -12.49 2.61
N ALA A 71 8.40 -13.27 1.68
CA ALA A 71 8.09 -12.83 0.32
C ALA A 71 6.96 -11.79 0.30
N HIS A 72 5.84 -12.02 1.00
CA HIS A 72 4.74 -11.05 1.08
C HIS A 72 5.18 -9.76 1.78
N THR A 73 5.95 -9.87 2.86
CA THR A 73 6.48 -8.70 3.57
C THR A 73 7.41 -7.89 2.67
N ALA A 74 8.30 -8.55 1.92
CA ALA A 74 9.21 -7.90 0.98
C ALA A 74 8.45 -7.22 -0.18
N ALA A 75 7.40 -7.85 -0.73
CA ALA A 75 6.60 -7.26 -1.80
C ALA A 75 5.91 -5.95 -1.35
N ILE A 76 5.31 -5.96 -0.17
CA ILE A 76 4.66 -4.78 0.40
C ILE A 76 5.71 -3.69 0.71
N ALA A 77 6.84 -4.06 1.33
CA ALA A 77 7.89 -3.10 1.67
C ALA A 77 8.53 -2.48 0.43
N MET A 78 8.76 -3.24 -0.64
CA MET A 78 9.32 -2.74 -1.91
C MET A 78 8.43 -1.65 -2.53
N ASN A 79 7.13 -1.89 -2.60
CA ASN A 79 6.18 -0.93 -3.17
C ASN A 79 5.97 0.29 -2.24
N ALA A 80 5.96 0.10 -0.92
CA ALA A 80 5.95 1.20 0.05
C ALA A 80 7.23 2.05 -0.05
N ALA A 81 8.38 1.44 -0.27
CA ALA A 81 9.66 2.13 -0.45
C ALA A 81 9.64 3.08 -1.65
N ALA A 82 8.98 2.71 -2.75
CA ALA A 82 8.83 3.59 -3.90
C ALA A 82 8.05 4.87 -3.52
N LEU A 83 7.01 4.77 -2.69
CA LEU A 83 6.24 5.90 -2.20
C LEU A 83 7.06 6.77 -1.24
N ILE A 84 7.85 6.17 -0.35
CA ILE A 84 8.74 6.88 0.58
C ILE A 84 9.79 7.66 -0.21
N LYS A 85 10.43 7.02 -1.20
CA LYS A 85 11.42 7.65 -2.08
C LYS A 85 10.83 8.78 -2.91
N LEU A 86 9.64 8.58 -3.49
CA LEU A 86 8.92 9.58 -4.26
C LEU A 86 8.64 10.86 -3.45
N ASN A 87 8.40 10.72 -2.15
CA ASN A 87 8.18 11.84 -1.25
C ASN A 87 9.47 12.45 -0.66
N ASN A 88 10.65 12.08 -1.17
CA ASN A 88 11.96 12.55 -0.72
C ASN A 88 12.22 12.31 0.78
N LEU A 89 11.66 11.25 1.35
CA LEU A 89 11.85 10.85 2.74
C LEU A 89 13.07 9.93 2.93
N ALA A 90 13.67 9.48 1.84
CA ALA A 90 14.86 8.63 1.81
C ALA A 90 15.74 8.96 0.61
N ASP A 91 17.05 8.77 0.74
CA ASP A 91 18.04 9.07 -0.33
C ASP A 91 18.19 7.92 -1.33
N SER A 92 17.81 6.68 -0.94
CA SER A 92 17.88 5.50 -1.81
C SER A 92 16.65 4.61 -1.62
N PHE A 93 16.41 3.71 -2.59
CA PHE A 93 15.37 2.68 -2.45
C PHE A 93 15.65 1.72 -1.30
N ALA A 94 16.90 1.34 -1.06
CA ALA A 94 17.29 0.49 0.06
C ALA A 94 16.94 1.14 1.41
N GLN A 95 17.33 2.40 1.62
CA GLN A 95 16.96 3.14 2.83
C GLN A 95 15.44 3.27 2.98
N ALA A 96 14.73 3.54 1.89
CA ALA A 96 13.26 3.62 1.90
C ALA A 96 12.63 2.25 2.27
N CYS A 97 13.21 1.16 1.81
CA CYS A 97 12.77 -0.19 2.14
C CYS A 97 12.98 -0.51 3.62
N ASP A 98 14.13 -0.15 4.19
CA ASP A 98 14.40 -0.28 5.62
C ASP A 98 13.37 0.50 6.46
N MET A 99 13.00 1.70 6.03
CA MET A 99 11.95 2.50 6.69
C MET A 99 10.58 1.82 6.60
N ALA A 100 10.25 1.21 5.46
CA ALA A 100 9.00 0.47 5.29
C ALA A 100 8.95 -0.77 6.20
N MET A 101 10.03 -1.56 6.23
CA MET A 101 10.17 -2.72 7.13
C MET A 101 10.02 -2.30 8.59
N ALA A 102 10.76 -1.28 9.04
CA ALA A 102 10.66 -0.77 10.41
C ALA A 102 9.24 -0.29 10.76
N SER A 103 8.49 0.24 9.79
CA SER A 103 7.10 0.63 9.99
C SER A 103 6.17 -0.59 10.17
N ILE A 104 6.41 -1.66 9.42
CA ILE A 104 5.69 -2.94 9.55
C ILE A 104 5.97 -3.56 10.92
N ASP A 105 7.24 -3.66 11.29
CA ASP A 105 7.68 -4.24 12.58
C ASP A 105 7.12 -3.48 13.78
N ALA A 106 6.93 -2.17 13.64
CA ALA A 106 6.30 -1.32 14.67
C ALA A 106 4.76 -1.38 14.69
N GLY A 107 4.13 -2.17 13.83
CA GLY A 107 2.67 -2.34 13.75
C GLY A 107 1.91 -1.09 13.27
N LYS A 108 2.61 -0.10 12.69
CA LYS A 108 1.99 1.16 12.23
C LYS A 108 0.94 0.98 11.13
N PRO A 109 1.12 0.07 10.15
CA PRO A 109 0.11 -0.12 9.12
C PRO A 109 -1.23 -0.60 9.69
N MET A 110 -1.23 -1.53 10.65
CA MET A 110 -2.46 -2.01 11.29
C MET A 110 -3.17 -0.88 12.04
N GLN A 111 -2.44 -0.06 12.81
CA GLN A 111 -3.00 1.10 13.49
C GLN A 111 -3.66 2.09 12.52
N THR A 112 -3.07 2.25 11.33
CA THR A 112 -3.61 3.13 10.27
C THR A 112 -4.92 2.57 9.71
N ILE A 113 -4.99 1.27 9.47
CA ILE A 113 -6.22 0.59 9.01
C ILE A 113 -7.34 0.76 10.04
N GLU A 114 -7.06 0.49 11.32
CA GLU A 114 -8.03 0.62 12.41
C GLU A 114 -8.58 2.04 12.53
N LYS A 115 -7.71 3.05 12.50
CA LYS A 115 -8.13 4.46 12.50
C LYS A 115 -9.00 4.81 11.29
N THR A 116 -8.63 4.33 10.11
CA THR A 116 -9.38 4.58 8.87
C THR A 116 -10.76 3.94 8.94
N ALA A 117 -10.86 2.71 9.44
CA ALA A 117 -12.12 2.01 9.64
C ALA A 117 -13.04 2.75 10.62
N GLN A 118 -12.50 3.23 11.75
CA GLN A 118 -13.24 4.02 12.73
C GLN A 118 -13.80 5.32 12.12
N LEU A 119 -12.98 6.06 11.39
CA LEU A 119 -13.39 7.30 10.72
C LEU A 119 -14.48 7.06 9.67
N SER A 120 -14.40 5.96 8.95
CA SER A 120 -15.41 5.56 7.95
C SER A 120 -16.77 5.27 8.62
N GLN A 121 -16.79 4.61 9.78
CA GLN A 121 -18.02 4.32 10.52
C GLN A 121 -18.68 5.59 11.05
N VAL A 122 -17.91 6.52 11.63
CA VAL A 122 -18.42 7.82 12.10
C VAL A 122 -19.07 8.60 10.96
N ARG A 123 -18.46 8.59 9.77
CA ARG A 123 -19.00 9.28 8.60
C ARG A 123 -20.34 8.69 8.14
N ASN A 124 -20.48 7.38 8.12
CA ASN A 124 -21.72 6.70 7.76
C ASN A 124 -22.86 6.99 8.74
N THR A 125 -22.58 7.05 10.04
CA THR A 125 -23.56 7.40 11.08
C THR A 125 -24.09 8.83 10.89
N ASN A 126 -23.21 9.79 10.60
CA ASN A 126 -23.60 11.18 10.37
C ASN A 126 -24.46 11.36 9.11
N ILE A 127 -24.16 10.65 8.03
CA ILE A 127 -24.95 10.70 6.79
C ILE A 127 -26.35 10.15 7.04
N ASN A 128 -26.48 9.04 7.76
CA ASN A 128 -27.77 8.43 8.08
C ASN A 128 -28.62 9.33 8.98
N THR A 129 -28.02 10.02 9.95
CA THR A 129 -28.71 10.96 10.84
C THR A 129 -29.21 12.18 10.07
N THR A 130 -28.44 12.69 9.11
CA THR A 130 -28.83 13.83 8.28
C THR A 130 -29.99 13.47 7.35
N ASN A 131 -29.98 12.28 6.75
CA ASN A 131 -31.05 11.80 5.87
C ASN A 131 -32.35 11.52 6.64
N SER A 132 -32.27 11.04 7.88
CA SER A 132 -33.44 10.84 8.74
C SER A 132 -34.11 12.16 9.11
N ASN A 133 -33.35 13.22 9.36
CA ASN A 133 -33.86 14.54 9.68
C ASN A 133 -34.53 15.26 8.48
N ILE A 134 -34.05 14.99 7.26
CA ILE A 134 -34.66 15.55 6.03
C ILE A 134 -36.05 14.92 5.78
N ASN A 135 -36.18 13.62 6.03
CA ASN A 135 -37.46 12.92 5.80
C ASN A 135 -38.55 13.28 6.83
N THR A 136 -38.17 13.61 8.06
CA THR A 136 -39.13 14.04 9.09
C THR A 136 -39.66 15.46 8.88
N THR A 137 -38.90 16.33 8.25
CA THR A 137 -39.36 17.72 7.93
C THR A 137 -40.31 17.79 6.75
N ASN A 138 -40.32 16.80 5.86
CA ASN A 138 -41.22 16.74 4.71
C ASN A 138 -42.60 16.09 5.02
N SER A 139 -42.73 15.40 6.13
CA SER A 139 -43.99 14.74 6.53
C SER A 139 -44.97 15.64 7.29
N ASN A 140 -44.55 16.87 7.64
CA ASN A 140 -45.39 17.82 8.40
C ASN A 140 -45.94 19.00 7.57
N LYS A 141 -46.00 18.85 6.23
CA LYS A 141 -46.69 19.79 5.36
C LYS A 141 -47.76 19.06 4.52
N VAL A 142 -48.87 18.81 5.16
CA VAL A 142 -50.18 18.55 4.54
C VAL A 142 -51.24 19.29 5.33
#